data_2e8b39d9de06a322e801463011c111e6
#
_entry.id   2e8b39d9de06a322e801463011c111e6
#
_cell.length_a   1.000
_cell.length_b   1.000
_cell.length_c   1.000
_cell.angle_alpha   90.00
_cell.angle_beta   90.00
_cell.angle_gamma   90.00
#
_symmetry.space_group_name_H-M   'P 1'
#
loop_
_entity.id
_entity.type
_entity.pdbx_description
1 polymer ?
#
loop_
_entity_poly.entity_id
_entity_poly.type
_entity_poly.pdbx_seq_one_letter_code
_entity_poly.pdbx_strand_id
1 'polypeptide(L)'
;MVGAVNSPVRAFASVGGNPLFIKKAKGCQIVDVDNNKYVDFVLSYGPMILGHRHKKVQKAIQKALKNGYTFGASTENEIKLAELVCDAFPGMDKVRFVSSGTEAVFSAIRLARAFTGRDKILKFAGCYHGHSDALLVAAGSGLATLSIPGSKGVPNDAVKNTLVAEYNNLESVKQQIAIHKDIAAIIIEPIGGNMGVVLPQNNFLKDLHQLAKANGILLICDEVMTGFRSKFGGAQELLGVTADITCLGKVVGGGFPVGAYGARNEIMELVSPLGAMYQAGTLSGNPIAMASGIATLRELKRQNPYAEFEKIGERLKDTMLNAAKKNHIDLVVNRFGSMINPFFTKTEVVDFKTAQTSDTKKFGIFFWELIKNGVFLPPSQFESWFLSSALSEEAIKKTEKAIYAAMKAVAG
;
A
#
# COMPACT_ATOMS: atom_id res chain seq x y z
N MET A 1 -2.09 -24.00 9.68
CA MET A 1 -2.37 -22.80 8.85
C MET A 1 -2.47 -23.23 7.39
N VAL A 2 -3.38 -22.67 6.63
CA VAL A 2 -3.53 -22.94 5.20
C VAL A 2 -2.27 -22.47 4.46
N GLY A 3 -1.59 -23.38 3.73
CA GLY A 3 -0.33 -23.12 3.04
C GLY A 3 0.79 -22.55 3.92
N ALA A 4 0.73 -22.79 5.25
CA ALA A 4 1.66 -22.27 6.26
C ALA A 4 1.74 -20.72 6.35
N VAL A 5 0.77 -19.98 5.77
CA VAL A 5 0.75 -18.53 5.72
C VAL A 5 -0.62 -17.96 6.08
N ASN A 6 -0.64 -16.66 6.45
CA ASN A 6 -1.87 -15.87 6.69
C ASN A 6 -2.10 -14.81 5.59
N SER A 7 -1.28 -14.84 4.53
CA SER A 7 -1.47 -14.03 3.32
C SER A 7 -0.79 -14.74 2.14
N PRO A 8 -1.46 -14.87 0.97
CA PRO A 8 -1.02 -15.76 -0.12
C PRO A 8 0.39 -15.48 -0.65
N VAL A 9 0.77 -14.21 -0.80
CA VAL A 9 2.08 -13.82 -1.33
C VAL A 9 3.25 -14.34 -0.48
N ARG A 10 3.04 -14.54 0.83
CA ARG A 10 4.06 -15.07 1.75
C ARG A 10 4.44 -16.54 1.49
N ALA A 11 3.65 -17.26 0.67
CA ALA A 11 3.94 -18.65 0.32
C ALA A 11 5.00 -18.80 -0.78
N PHE A 12 5.52 -17.70 -1.35
CA PHE A 12 6.52 -17.67 -2.42
C PHE A 12 6.09 -18.38 -3.72
N ALA A 13 4.78 -18.57 -3.93
CA ALA A 13 4.26 -19.29 -5.10
C ALA A 13 4.72 -18.69 -6.43
N SER A 14 4.89 -17.35 -6.50
CA SER A 14 5.29 -16.65 -7.73
C SER A 14 6.78 -16.77 -8.07
N VAL A 15 7.62 -17.11 -7.10
CA VAL A 15 9.08 -17.24 -7.27
C VAL A 15 9.57 -18.67 -7.04
N GLY A 16 8.67 -19.57 -6.63
CA GLY A 16 8.97 -20.94 -6.27
C GLY A 16 9.79 -21.06 -4.98
N GLY A 17 10.16 -22.30 -4.61
CA GLY A 17 10.94 -22.59 -3.42
C GLY A 17 10.13 -22.49 -2.12
N ASN A 18 10.84 -22.42 -0.99
CA ASN A 18 10.25 -22.40 0.35
C ASN A 18 10.34 -21.00 0.96
N PRO A 19 9.26 -20.51 1.63
CA PRO A 19 9.27 -19.23 2.31
C PRO A 19 10.25 -19.22 3.50
N LEU A 20 10.83 -18.05 3.78
CA LEU A 20 11.68 -17.83 4.94
C LEU A 20 10.82 -17.75 6.22
N PHE A 21 11.26 -18.42 7.29
CA PHE A 21 10.68 -18.29 8.63
C PHE A 21 11.51 -17.32 9.45
N ILE A 22 10.94 -16.15 9.76
CA ILE A 22 11.65 -15.06 10.42
C ILE A 22 11.57 -15.18 11.93
N LYS A 23 12.73 -15.15 12.60
CA LYS A 23 12.90 -15.26 14.05
C LYS A 23 12.92 -13.91 14.77
N LYS A 24 13.57 -12.92 14.18
CA LYS A 24 13.72 -11.57 14.75
C LYS A 24 14.04 -10.53 13.69
N ALA A 25 13.82 -9.26 14.04
CA ALA A 25 14.13 -8.12 13.18
C ALA A 25 14.62 -6.93 13.99
N LYS A 26 15.50 -6.08 13.41
CA LYS A 26 15.97 -4.82 14.00
C LYS A 26 16.52 -3.88 12.92
N GLY A 27 16.14 -2.61 12.98
CA GLY A 27 16.56 -1.61 11.98
C GLY A 27 16.09 -2.02 10.59
N CYS A 28 16.99 -2.06 9.63
CA CYS A 28 16.72 -2.51 8.26
C CYS A 28 16.94 -4.01 8.04
N GLN A 29 17.10 -4.83 9.08
CA GLN A 29 17.46 -6.23 8.96
C GLN A 29 16.43 -7.16 9.60
N ILE A 30 16.22 -8.31 8.95
CA ILE A 30 15.52 -9.48 9.49
C ILE A 30 16.49 -10.65 9.62
N VAL A 31 16.18 -11.59 10.49
CA VAL A 31 16.96 -12.82 10.72
C VAL A 31 16.00 -14.00 10.71
N ASP A 32 16.29 -15.01 9.89
CA ASP A 32 15.50 -16.24 9.82
C ASP A 32 15.83 -17.21 10.97
N VAL A 33 15.14 -18.35 10.98
CA VAL A 33 15.33 -19.40 12.00
C VAL A 33 16.70 -20.05 11.91
N ASP A 34 17.34 -20.03 10.74
CA ASP A 34 18.67 -20.59 10.49
C ASP A 34 19.78 -19.56 10.75
N ASN A 35 19.43 -18.40 11.30
CA ASN A 35 20.32 -17.26 11.63
C ASN A 35 20.93 -16.51 10.43
N ASN A 36 20.41 -16.71 9.22
CA ASN A 36 20.77 -15.88 8.08
C ASN A 36 20.22 -14.47 8.26
N LYS A 37 21.01 -13.46 7.81
CA LYS A 37 20.66 -12.04 7.95
C LYS A 37 20.40 -11.43 6.58
N TYR A 38 19.28 -10.72 6.47
CA TYR A 38 18.85 -10.06 5.23
C TYR A 38 18.59 -8.58 5.46
N VAL A 39 18.99 -7.72 4.52
CA VAL A 39 18.47 -6.37 4.41
C VAL A 39 17.03 -6.48 3.91
N ASP A 40 16.08 -5.88 4.62
CA ASP A 40 14.65 -6.07 4.39
C ASP A 40 14.05 -4.91 3.58
N PHE A 41 13.63 -5.20 2.36
CA PHE A 41 12.87 -4.31 1.49
C PHE A 41 11.38 -4.68 1.39
N VAL A 42 10.94 -5.71 2.12
CA VAL A 42 9.50 -6.02 2.28
C VAL A 42 8.88 -5.12 3.34
N LEU A 43 9.58 -4.92 4.47
CA LEU A 43 9.15 -4.05 5.57
C LEU A 43 7.69 -4.29 5.98
N SER A 44 7.30 -5.58 6.05
CA SER A 44 5.93 -6.04 6.32
C SER A 44 4.90 -5.55 5.29
N TYR A 45 5.30 -5.37 4.03
CA TYR A 45 4.50 -4.76 2.95
C TYR A 45 4.13 -3.29 3.21
N GLY A 46 5.07 -2.54 3.82
CA GLY A 46 5.02 -1.10 3.91
C GLY A 46 4.95 -0.46 5.30
N PRO A 47 4.37 -1.05 6.36
CA PRO A 47 4.20 -0.36 7.64
C PRO A 47 5.50 0.03 8.35
N MET A 48 6.60 -0.68 8.13
CA MET A 48 7.85 -0.48 8.88
C MET A 48 8.74 0.63 8.32
N ILE A 49 8.18 1.81 8.06
CA ILE A 49 8.89 2.96 7.45
C ILE A 49 10.06 3.47 8.29
N LEU A 50 10.01 3.33 9.62
CA LEU A 50 11.11 3.66 10.55
C LEU A 50 12.06 2.48 10.78
N GLY A 51 11.88 1.36 10.06
CA GLY A 51 12.58 0.10 10.31
C GLY A 51 12.02 -0.66 11.51
N HIS A 52 12.54 -1.87 11.71
CA HIS A 52 12.08 -2.77 12.77
C HIS A 52 12.55 -2.31 14.15
N ARG A 53 11.67 -2.44 15.15
CA ARG A 53 11.98 -2.16 16.57
C ARG A 53 12.54 -0.76 16.81
N HIS A 54 11.97 0.27 16.15
CA HIS A 54 12.38 1.64 16.39
C HIS A 54 12.24 2.00 17.87
N LYS A 55 13.32 2.49 18.52
CA LYS A 55 13.42 2.65 19.98
C LYS A 55 12.26 3.44 20.60
N LYS A 56 11.86 4.56 19.99
CA LYS A 56 10.78 5.41 20.52
C LYS A 56 9.41 4.74 20.39
N VAL A 57 9.16 4.05 19.26
CA VAL A 57 7.91 3.28 19.04
C VAL A 57 7.83 2.14 20.05
N GLN A 58 8.91 1.37 20.21
CA GLN A 58 8.98 0.28 21.20
C GLN A 58 8.72 0.78 22.64
N LYS A 59 9.31 1.93 23.02
CA LYS A 59 9.08 2.54 24.34
C LYS A 59 7.63 2.95 24.56
N ALA A 60 6.98 3.51 23.54
CA ALA A 60 5.56 3.89 23.59
C ALA A 60 4.65 2.67 23.79
N ILE A 61 4.90 1.59 23.01
CA ILE A 61 4.20 0.32 23.15
C ILE A 61 4.37 -0.26 24.56
N GLN A 62 5.59 -0.33 25.06
CA GLN A 62 5.88 -0.83 26.42
C GLN A 62 5.19 -0.02 27.51
N LYS A 63 5.06 1.29 27.33
CA LYS A 63 4.31 2.16 28.25
C LYS A 63 2.81 1.85 28.19
N ALA A 64 2.24 1.71 27.00
CA ALA A 64 0.82 1.39 26.82
C ALA A 64 0.45 0.03 27.42
N LEU A 65 1.31 -0.99 27.23
CA LEU A 65 1.13 -2.33 27.79
C LEU A 65 0.93 -2.36 29.32
N LYS A 66 1.54 -1.41 30.04
CA LYS A 66 1.40 -1.34 31.52
C LYS A 66 -0.01 -0.94 31.97
N ASN A 67 -0.80 -0.30 31.09
CA ASN A 67 -2.13 0.19 31.42
C ASN A 67 -3.26 -0.75 31.01
N GLY A 68 -2.93 -1.89 30.36
CA GLY A 68 -3.89 -2.85 29.82
C GLY A 68 -3.89 -2.92 28.29
N TYR A 69 -4.57 -3.94 27.73
CA TYR A 69 -4.47 -4.28 26.31
C TYR A 69 -5.66 -3.78 25.48
N THR A 70 -6.82 -3.68 26.09
CA THR A 70 -8.09 -3.25 25.48
C THR A 70 -9.11 -2.94 26.56
N PHE A 71 -10.02 -1.99 26.29
CA PHE A 71 -10.94 -1.52 27.35
C PHE A 71 -12.42 -1.60 26.94
N GLY A 72 -12.74 -1.71 25.66
CA GLY A 72 -14.12 -1.56 25.18
C GLY A 72 -14.71 -0.17 25.45
N ALA A 73 -13.83 0.84 25.59
CA ALA A 73 -14.14 2.24 25.87
C ALA A 73 -13.12 3.13 25.16
N SER A 74 -13.49 4.38 24.87
CA SER A 74 -12.63 5.36 24.21
C SER A 74 -11.43 5.74 25.04
N THR A 75 -10.30 6.05 24.38
CA THR A 75 -9.05 6.47 25.00
C THR A 75 -8.54 7.78 24.43
N GLU A 76 -7.78 8.54 25.22
CA GLU A 76 -7.11 9.75 24.74
C GLU A 76 -6.17 9.49 23.55
N ASN A 77 -5.61 8.29 23.43
CA ASN A 77 -4.72 7.95 22.32
C ASN A 77 -5.46 7.92 20.99
N GLU A 78 -6.73 7.57 20.96
CA GLU A 78 -7.57 7.63 19.76
C GLU A 78 -7.69 9.08 19.27
N ILE A 79 -7.96 10.02 20.19
CA ILE A 79 -8.04 11.46 19.86
C ILE A 79 -6.69 11.97 19.33
N LYS A 80 -5.59 11.66 20.04
CA LYS A 80 -4.24 12.10 19.64
C LYS A 80 -3.80 11.55 18.27
N LEU A 81 -4.19 10.33 17.94
CA LEU A 81 -3.89 9.77 16.62
C LEU A 81 -4.80 10.39 15.56
N ALA A 82 -6.08 10.63 15.87
CA ALA A 82 -7.02 11.31 14.96
C ALA A 82 -6.53 12.71 14.58
N GLU A 83 -6.12 13.51 15.56
CA GLU A 83 -5.52 14.84 15.33
C GLU A 83 -4.32 14.77 14.36
N LEU A 84 -3.37 13.84 14.61
CA LEU A 84 -2.19 13.67 13.75
C LEU A 84 -2.55 13.25 12.32
N VAL A 85 -3.62 12.46 12.16
CA VAL A 85 -4.10 12.02 10.85
C VAL A 85 -4.81 13.15 10.12
N CYS A 86 -5.73 13.85 10.78
CA CYS A 86 -6.46 14.97 10.19
C CYS A 86 -5.50 16.13 9.81
N ASP A 87 -4.51 16.44 10.66
CA ASP A 87 -3.46 17.42 10.35
C ASP A 87 -2.67 17.07 9.08
N ALA A 88 -2.50 15.78 8.78
CA ALA A 88 -1.74 15.32 7.62
C ALA A 88 -2.54 15.35 6.31
N PHE A 89 -3.87 15.24 6.38
CA PHE A 89 -4.75 15.13 5.22
C PHE A 89 -5.81 16.24 5.25
N PRO A 90 -5.60 17.38 4.56
CA PRO A 90 -6.48 18.55 4.63
C PRO A 90 -7.96 18.31 4.23
N GLY A 91 -8.25 17.25 3.47
CA GLY A 91 -9.62 16.85 3.12
C GLY A 91 -10.34 16.04 4.21
N MET A 92 -9.74 15.91 5.39
CA MET A 92 -10.20 15.02 6.45
C MET A 92 -10.44 15.80 7.74
N ASP A 93 -11.70 16.22 7.98
CA ASP A 93 -12.10 16.88 9.22
C ASP A 93 -12.31 15.87 10.36
N LYS A 94 -12.76 14.66 10.02
CA LYS A 94 -13.00 13.56 10.94
C LYS A 94 -12.45 12.25 10.39
N VAL A 95 -12.03 11.37 11.29
CA VAL A 95 -11.51 10.03 10.98
C VAL A 95 -12.18 8.97 11.86
N ARG A 96 -12.37 7.78 11.30
CA ARG A 96 -12.77 6.58 12.04
C ARG A 96 -11.67 5.53 11.91
N PHE A 97 -11.19 5.02 13.06
CA PHE A 97 -10.24 3.91 13.09
C PHE A 97 -10.95 2.57 12.96
N VAL A 98 -10.26 1.65 12.31
CA VAL A 98 -10.62 0.25 12.11
C VAL A 98 -9.36 -0.61 12.24
N SER A 99 -9.47 -1.94 12.10
CA SER A 99 -8.33 -2.84 12.34
C SER A 99 -7.51 -3.18 11.09
N SER A 100 -7.97 -2.82 9.91
CA SER A 100 -7.27 -3.12 8.64
C SER A 100 -7.59 -2.14 7.53
N GLY A 101 -6.75 -2.11 6.47
CA GLY A 101 -7.04 -1.36 5.25
C GLY A 101 -8.30 -1.86 4.54
N THR A 102 -8.56 -3.18 4.57
CA THR A 102 -9.81 -3.76 4.02
C THR A 102 -11.04 -3.19 4.71
N GLU A 103 -11.03 -3.10 6.05
CA GLU A 103 -12.14 -2.50 6.80
C GLU A 103 -12.29 -1.01 6.50
N ALA A 104 -11.20 -0.27 6.35
CA ALA A 104 -11.21 1.13 5.97
C ALA A 104 -11.89 1.32 4.61
N VAL A 105 -11.48 0.55 3.62
CA VAL A 105 -11.99 0.66 2.25
C VAL A 105 -13.45 0.27 2.15
N PHE A 106 -13.88 -0.88 2.69
CA PHE A 106 -15.30 -1.24 2.57
C PHE A 106 -16.21 -0.28 3.34
N SER A 107 -15.71 0.31 4.44
CA SER A 107 -16.45 1.34 5.18
C SER A 107 -16.55 2.64 4.38
N ALA A 108 -15.47 3.05 3.71
CA ALA A 108 -15.46 4.21 2.83
C ALA A 108 -16.44 4.06 1.65
N ILE A 109 -16.51 2.85 1.05
CA ILE A 109 -17.48 2.55 -0.02
C ILE A 109 -18.91 2.65 0.51
N ARG A 110 -19.20 2.08 1.69
CA ARG A 110 -20.51 2.19 2.32
C ARG A 110 -20.86 3.64 2.61
N LEU A 111 -19.89 4.43 3.06
CA LEU A 111 -20.05 5.85 3.34
C LEU A 111 -20.36 6.64 2.06
N ALA A 112 -19.63 6.38 0.98
CA ALA A 112 -19.87 7.01 -0.31
C ALA A 112 -21.27 6.71 -0.85
N ARG A 113 -21.74 5.46 -0.74
CA ARG A 113 -23.10 5.06 -1.10
C ARG A 113 -24.15 5.77 -0.24
N ALA A 114 -23.94 5.82 1.08
CA ALA A 114 -24.84 6.50 2.00
C ALA A 114 -24.97 8.01 1.72
N PHE A 115 -23.85 8.66 1.36
CA PHE A 115 -23.80 10.09 1.07
C PHE A 115 -24.47 10.44 -0.27
N THR A 116 -24.22 9.63 -1.31
CA THR A 116 -24.69 9.92 -2.66
C THR A 116 -26.07 9.34 -2.98
N GLY A 117 -26.55 8.36 -2.22
CA GLY A 117 -27.75 7.58 -2.53
C GLY A 117 -27.59 6.69 -3.78
N ARG A 118 -26.35 6.42 -4.23
CA ARG A 118 -26.04 5.65 -5.44
C ARG A 118 -25.35 4.34 -5.06
N ASP A 119 -25.37 3.33 -5.95
CA ASP A 119 -24.90 1.98 -5.62
C ASP A 119 -23.57 1.60 -6.22
N LYS A 120 -23.22 2.10 -7.42
CA LYS A 120 -22.05 1.64 -8.16
C LYS A 120 -20.74 2.26 -7.69
N ILE A 121 -19.70 1.47 -7.73
CA ILE A 121 -18.32 1.90 -7.48
C ILE A 121 -17.49 1.60 -8.72
N LEU A 122 -16.69 2.57 -9.16
CA LEU A 122 -15.71 2.39 -10.21
C LEU A 122 -14.33 2.24 -9.58
N LYS A 123 -13.60 1.18 -9.94
CA LYS A 123 -12.22 0.92 -9.56
C LYS A 123 -11.34 0.76 -10.79
N PHE A 124 -10.03 0.65 -10.61
CA PHE A 124 -9.09 0.47 -11.71
C PHE A 124 -8.51 -0.95 -11.74
N ALA A 125 -8.31 -1.48 -12.96
CA ALA A 125 -7.60 -2.73 -13.18
C ALA A 125 -6.19 -2.63 -12.58
N GLY A 126 -5.75 -3.69 -11.90
CA GLY A 126 -4.45 -3.72 -11.22
C GLY A 126 -4.43 -3.11 -9.82
N CYS A 127 -5.38 -2.24 -9.45
CA CYS A 127 -5.49 -1.71 -8.08
C CYS A 127 -6.11 -2.74 -7.13
N TYR A 128 -5.54 -2.83 -5.93
CA TYR A 128 -6.03 -3.68 -4.84
C TYR A 128 -6.53 -2.84 -3.66
N HIS A 129 -7.74 -3.12 -3.23
CA HIS A 129 -8.44 -2.35 -2.20
C HIS A 129 -8.94 -3.23 -1.06
N GLY A 130 -8.15 -4.23 -0.67
CA GLY A 130 -8.56 -5.22 0.31
C GLY A 130 -9.38 -6.37 -0.29
N HIS A 131 -9.84 -7.27 0.57
CA HIS A 131 -10.48 -8.54 0.15
C HIS A 131 -11.99 -8.57 0.39
N SER A 132 -12.66 -7.43 0.39
CA SER A 132 -14.13 -7.36 0.35
C SER A 132 -14.64 -7.93 -0.97
N ASP A 133 -15.70 -8.75 -0.93
CA ASP A 133 -16.27 -9.42 -2.09
C ASP A 133 -16.55 -8.46 -3.25
N ALA A 134 -17.12 -7.29 -2.95
CA ALA A 134 -17.41 -6.28 -3.96
C ALA A 134 -16.19 -5.78 -4.74
N LEU A 135 -14.97 -5.96 -4.22
CA LEU A 135 -13.73 -5.43 -4.82
C LEU A 135 -12.83 -6.51 -5.44
N LEU A 136 -13.17 -7.78 -5.30
CA LEU A 136 -12.39 -8.90 -5.84
C LEU A 136 -12.69 -9.12 -7.34
N VAL A 137 -12.69 -8.03 -8.10
CA VAL A 137 -12.84 -7.98 -9.55
C VAL A 137 -11.64 -7.27 -10.15
N ALA A 138 -10.93 -7.89 -11.09
CA ALA A 138 -9.72 -7.34 -11.74
C ALA A 138 -8.74 -6.73 -10.72
N ALA A 139 -8.51 -7.42 -9.60
CA ALA A 139 -7.70 -6.93 -8.50
C ALA A 139 -6.20 -6.88 -8.85
N GLY A 140 -5.41 -6.25 -7.96
CA GLY A 140 -3.96 -6.08 -8.11
C GLY A 140 -3.13 -7.29 -7.73
N SER A 141 -1.97 -7.06 -7.12
CA SER A 141 -0.84 -7.99 -6.97
C SER A 141 -1.20 -9.38 -6.43
N GLY A 142 -2.05 -9.48 -5.42
CA GLY A 142 -2.40 -10.76 -4.80
C GLY A 142 -3.11 -11.71 -5.77
N LEU A 143 -4.10 -11.26 -6.51
CA LEU A 143 -4.84 -12.06 -7.50
C LEU A 143 -4.11 -12.16 -8.83
N ALA A 144 -3.41 -11.10 -9.28
CA ALA A 144 -2.57 -11.14 -10.46
C ALA A 144 -1.42 -12.15 -10.30
N THR A 145 -0.79 -12.20 -9.13
CA THR A 145 0.27 -13.14 -8.80
C THR A 145 -0.21 -14.59 -8.86
N LEU A 146 -1.45 -14.84 -8.44
CA LEU A 146 -2.07 -16.17 -8.48
C LEU A 146 -2.76 -16.46 -9.80
N SER A 147 -2.72 -15.53 -10.79
CA SER A 147 -3.42 -15.64 -12.07
C SER A 147 -4.92 -15.92 -11.91
N ILE A 148 -5.55 -15.38 -10.86
CA ILE A 148 -6.98 -15.55 -10.55
C ILE A 148 -7.72 -14.26 -10.95
N PRO A 149 -8.58 -14.29 -11.97
CA PRO A 149 -9.34 -13.11 -12.42
C PRO A 149 -10.41 -12.64 -11.42
N GLY A 150 -10.66 -13.39 -10.39
CA GLY A 150 -11.56 -13.12 -9.30
C GLY A 150 -11.29 -14.09 -8.18
N SER A 151 -12.16 -14.20 -7.20
CA SER A 151 -12.06 -15.20 -6.13
C SER A 151 -13.21 -16.19 -6.19
N LYS A 152 -12.89 -17.48 -6.06
CA LYS A 152 -13.93 -18.49 -5.82
C LYS A 152 -14.68 -18.15 -4.54
N GLY A 153 -15.99 -18.35 -4.53
CA GLY A 153 -16.86 -18.08 -3.38
C GLY A 153 -17.45 -16.67 -3.35
N VAL A 154 -17.01 -15.76 -4.23
CA VAL A 154 -17.63 -14.46 -4.39
C VAL A 154 -18.86 -14.60 -5.30
N PRO A 155 -20.08 -14.28 -4.80
CA PRO A 155 -21.30 -14.32 -5.61
C PRO A 155 -21.28 -13.24 -6.70
N ASN A 156 -21.87 -13.53 -7.87
CA ASN A 156 -22.00 -12.55 -8.95
C ASN A 156 -22.72 -11.27 -8.49
N ASP A 157 -23.71 -11.40 -7.63
CA ASP A 157 -24.45 -10.26 -7.08
C ASP A 157 -23.60 -9.34 -6.20
N ALA A 158 -22.54 -9.86 -5.56
CA ALA A 158 -21.63 -9.03 -4.77
C ALA A 158 -20.80 -8.07 -5.63
N VAL A 159 -20.52 -8.44 -6.88
CA VAL A 159 -19.66 -7.66 -7.81
C VAL A 159 -20.43 -6.88 -8.87
N LYS A 160 -21.75 -7.08 -9.01
CA LYS A 160 -22.57 -6.45 -10.07
C LYS A 160 -22.54 -4.91 -10.06
N ASN A 161 -22.28 -4.33 -8.89
CA ASN A 161 -22.19 -2.88 -8.70
C ASN A 161 -20.76 -2.35 -8.71
N THR A 162 -19.79 -3.15 -9.18
CA THR A 162 -18.39 -2.75 -9.28
C THR A 162 -17.94 -2.68 -10.73
N LEU A 163 -17.69 -1.47 -11.18
CA LEU A 163 -17.21 -1.16 -12.52
C LEU A 163 -15.68 -1.13 -12.51
N VAL A 164 -15.07 -1.51 -13.64
CA VAL A 164 -13.62 -1.50 -13.81
C VAL A 164 -13.24 -0.60 -14.98
N ALA A 165 -12.28 0.31 -14.75
CA ALA A 165 -11.66 1.13 -15.77
C ALA A 165 -10.16 0.81 -15.88
N GLU A 166 -9.49 1.31 -16.90
CA GLU A 166 -8.05 1.19 -17.09
C GLU A 166 -7.34 2.34 -16.37
N TYR A 167 -6.28 2.04 -15.62
CA TYR A 167 -5.44 3.05 -14.98
C TYR A 167 -4.72 3.90 -16.06
N ASN A 168 -4.59 5.20 -15.83
CA ASN A 168 -4.05 6.18 -16.80
C ASN A 168 -4.88 6.36 -18.10
N ASN A 169 -6.11 5.86 -18.14
CA ASN A 169 -7.03 6.01 -19.27
C ASN A 169 -8.33 6.70 -18.86
N LEU A 170 -8.33 8.06 -18.96
CA LEU A 170 -9.49 8.87 -18.57
C LEU A 170 -10.71 8.57 -19.47
N GLU A 171 -10.48 8.18 -20.73
CA GLU A 171 -11.54 7.85 -21.66
C GLU A 171 -12.33 6.60 -21.23
N SER A 172 -11.63 5.59 -20.69
CA SER A 172 -12.30 4.42 -20.12
C SER A 172 -13.23 4.79 -18.95
N VAL A 173 -12.86 5.80 -18.16
CA VAL A 173 -13.71 6.31 -17.07
C VAL A 173 -14.92 7.07 -17.60
N LYS A 174 -14.75 7.93 -18.63
CA LYS A 174 -15.86 8.66 -19.28
C LYS A 174 -16.89 7.70 -19.87
N GLN A 175 -16.45 6.62 -20.52
CA GLN A 175 -17.33 5.58 -21.05
C GLN A 175 -18.18 4.96 -19.95
N GLN A 176 -17.59 4.61 -18.79
CA GLN A 176 -18.36 4.08 -17.66
C GLN A 176 -19.38 5.09 -17.13
N ILE A 177 -19.01 6.37 -16.99
CA ILE A 177 -19.89 7.44 -16.54
C ILE A 177 -21.04 7.70 -17.55
N ALA A 178 -20.76 7.58 -18.85
CA ALA A 178 -21.79 7.75 -19.89
C ALA A 178 -22.89 6.68 -19.79
N ILE A 179 -22.49 5.43 -19.52
CA ILE A 179 -23.42 4.27 -19.42
C ILE A 179 -24.11 4.22 -18.06
N HIS A 180 -23.38 4.49 -16.96
CA HIS A 180 -23.86 4.31 -15.60
C HIS A 180 -24.03 5.66 -14.89
N LYS A 181 -25.27 6.05 -14.61
CA LYS A 181 -25.58 7.34 -13.96
C LYS A 181 -25.63 7.25 -12.43
N ASP A 182 -25.53 6.06 -11.88
CA ASP A 182 -25.65 5.74 -10.45
C ASP A 182 -24.29 5.36 -9.80
N ILE A 183 -23.19 5.93 -10.33
CA ILE A 183 -21.85 5.76 -9.72
C ILE A 183 -21.77 6.65 -8.46
N ALA A 184 -21.60 6.02 -7.30
CA ALA A 184 -21.43 6.68 -6.00
C ALA A 184 -20.02 7.25 -5.84
N ALA A 185 -19.00 6.44 -6.19
CA ALA A 185 -17.60 6.84 -6.05
C ALA A 185 -16.70 6.15 -7.07
N ILE A 186 -15.57 6.81 -7.31
CA ILE A 186 -14.39 6.24 -7.96
C ILE A 186 -13.36 5.99 -6.87
N ILE A 187 -12.85 4.76 -6.76
CA ILE A 187 -11.76 4.41 -5.84
C ILE A 187 -10.48 4.15 -6.60
N ILE A 188 -9.38 4.74 -6.14
CA ILE A 188 -8.07 4.64 -6.79
C ILE A 188 -6.93 4.56 -5.78
N GLU A 189 -5.91 3.74 -6.04
CA GLU A 189 -4.58 3.93 -5.47
C GLU A 189 -3.94 5.13 -6.18
N PRO A 190 -3.58 6.23 -5.51
CA PRO A 190 -2.97 7.39 -6.19
C PRO A 190 -1.64 7.06 -6.85
N ILE A 191 -0.95 6.04 -6.37
CA ILE A 191 0.14 5.30 -7.02
C ILE A 191 -0.24 3.84 -6.97
N GLY A 192 -0.31 3.18 -8.13
CA GLY A 192 -0.66 1.76 -8.20
C GLY A 192 0.44 0.88 -7.62
N GLY A 193 0.40 0.66 -6.31
CA GLY A 193 1.41 -0.08 -5.56
C GLY A 193 1.26 -1.60 -5.63
N ASN A 194 0.06 -2.08 -5.99
CA ASN A 194 -0.26 -3.50 -6.09
C ASN A 194 -0.12 -4.07 -7.50
N MET A 195 0.39 -3.31 -8.44
CA MET A 195 0.82 -3.75 -9.77
C MET A 195 2.28 -3.39 -10.06
N GLY A 196 3.09 -3.34 -9.01
CA GLY A 196 4.41 -2.75 -8.94
C GLY A 196 4.32 -1.28 -8.50
N VAL A 197 5.11 -0.38 -9.02
CA VAL A 197 4.97 1.06 -8.76
C VAL A 197 4.53 1.71 -10.07
N VAL A 198 3.22 1.90 -10.25
CA VAL A 198 2.66 2.54 -11.45
C VAL A 198 2.21 3.95 -11.10
N LEU A 199 2.79 4.93 -11.80
CA LEU A 199 2.54 6.35 -11.55
C LEU A 199 1.39 6.88 -12.41
N PRO A 200 0.57 7.81 -11.89
CA PRO A 200 -0.37 8.53 -12.74
C PRO A 200 0.38 9.39 -13.76
N GLN A 201 -0.03 9.30 -15.03
CA GLN A 201 0.56 10.03 -16.13
C GLN A 201 -0.21 11.33 -16.42
N ASN A 202 0.46 12.35 -16.95
CA ASN A 202 -0.16 13.54 -17.56
C ASN A 202 -1.35 14.15 -16.77
N ASN A 203 -1.20 14.40 -15.48
CA ASN A 203 -2.25 14.92 -14.59
C ASN A 203 -3.47 13.98 -14.40
N PHE A 204 -3.38 12.70 -14.77
CA PHE A 204 -4.49 11.75 -14.73
C PHE A 204 -5.32 11.82 -13.44
N LEU A 205 -4.68 11.90 -12.26
CA LEU A 205 -5.41 11.92 -10.99
C LEU A 205 -6.18 13.26 -10.79
N LYS A 206 -5.62 14.38 -11.24
CA LYS A 206 -6.31 15.70 -11.17
C LYS A 206 -7.50 15.73 -12.12
N ASP A 207 -7.31 15.27 -13.34
CA ASP A 207 -8.37 15.23 -14.35
C ASP A 207 -9.48 14.25 -13.95
N LEU A 208 -9.11 13.12 -13.34
CA LEU A 208 -10.06 12.16 -12.77
C LEU A 208 -10.89 12.80 -11.66
N HIS A 209 -10.26 13.54 -10.75
CA HIS A 209 -10.96 14.23 -9.66
C HIS A 209 -11.93 15.28 -10.21
N GLN A 210 -11.50 16.09 -11.20
CA GLN A 210 -12.37 17.06 -11.84
C GLN A 210 -13.56 16.41 -12.54
N LEU A 211 -13.31 15.31 -13.27
CA LEU A 211 -14.35 14.55 -13.94
C LEU A 211 -15.36 13.95 -12.94
N ALA A 212 -14.88 13.37 -11.84
CA ALA A 212 -15.73 12.85 -10.78
C ALA A 212 -16.62 13.95 -10.18
N LYS A 213 -16.02 15.06 -9.80
CA LYS A 213 -16.73 16.23 -9.22
C LYS A 213 -17.80 16.78 -10.15
N ALA A 214 -17.51 16.91 -11.46
CA ALA A 214 -18.46 17.39 -12.46
C ALA A 214 -19.69 16.48 -12.63
N ASN A 215 -19.59 15.21 -12.23
CA ASN A 215 -20.66 14.22 -12.28
C ASN A 215 -21.28 13.89 -10.91
N GLY A 216 -20.91 14.63 -9.85
CA GLY A 216 -21.38 14.38 -8.48
C GLY A 216 -20.96 12.99 -7.95
N ILE A 217 -19.79 12.50 -8.38
CA ILE A 217 -19.18 11.25 -7.98
C ILE A 217 -18.07 11.56 -6.98
N LEU A 218 -18.02 10.85 -5.85
CA LEU A 218 -16.94 11.03 -4.87
C LEU A 218 -15.66 10.38 -5.33
N LEU A 219 -14.51 11.01 -5.04
CA LEU A 219 -13.20 10.40 -5.20
C LEU A 219 -12.75 9.80 -3.85
N ILE A 220 -12.49 8.48 -3.84
CA ILE A 220 -11.88 7.78 -2.72
C ILE A 220 -10.41 7.52 -3.07
N CYS A 221 -9.48 8.15 -2.36
CA CYS A 221 -8.05 7.80 -2.45
C CYS A 221 -7.72 6.70 -1.45
N ASP A 222 -7.29 5.56 -1.96
CA ASP A 222 -6.73 4.48 -1.16
C ASP A 222 -5.24 4.74 -0.92
N GLU A 223 -4.96 5.41 0.18
CA GLU A 223 -3.61 5.69 0.68
C GLU A 223 -3.12 4.62 1.68
N VAL A 224 -3.72 3.45 1.70
CA VAL A 224 -3.29 2.35 2.58
C VAL A 224 -1.83 2.02 2.38
N MET A 225 -1.32 2.11 1.16
CA MET A 225 0.11 1.91 0.87
C MET A 225 0.91 3.20 0.91
N THR A 226 0.43 4.27 0.33
CA THR A 226 1.15 5.52 0.08
C THR A 226 1.06 6.54 1.21
N GLY A 227 0.03 6.44 2.06
CA GLY A 227 -0.18 7.35 3.19
C GLY A 227 1.00 7.34 4.17
N PHE A 228 1.50 8.50 4.52
CA PHE A 228 2.69 8.73 5.34
C PHE A 228 4.00 8.15 4.74
N ARG A 229 3.93 7.40 3.64
CA ARG A 229 5.08 6.75 3.00
C ARG A 229 5.69 7.57 1.89
N SER A 230 4.88 8.15 1.03
CA SER A 230 5.34 8.99 -0.07
C SER A 230 5.72 10.40 0.40
N LYS A 231 4.91 10.94 1.28
CA LYS A 231 5.02 12.22 1.99
C LYS A 231 4.25 12.10 3.30
N PHE A 232 4.32 13.07 4.21
CA PHE A 232 3.54 13.03 5.45
C PHE A 232 2.04 13.06 5.18
N GLY A 233 1.59 13.87 4.20
CA GLY A 233 0.21 13.90 3.70
C GLY A 233 -0.07 12.91 2.55
N GLY A 234 0.71 11.82 2.43
CA GLY A 234 0.52 10.79 1.42
C GLY A 234 0.91 11.19 0.00
N ALA A 235 0.47 10.40 -0.97
CA ALA A 235 0.67 10.70 -2.39
C ALA A 235 -0.21 11.86 -2.87
N GLN A 236 -1.37 12.07 -2.27
CA GLN A 236 -2.27 13.18 -2.57
C GLN A 236 -1.56 14.54 -2.44
N GLU A 237 -0.74 14.73 -1.38
CA GLU A 237 0.04 15.96 -1.17
C GLU A 237 1.00 16.24 -2.35
N LEU A 238 1.72 15.20 -2.83
CA LEU A 238 2.66 15.33 -3.95
C LEU A 238 1.98 15.51 -5.30
N LEU A 239 0.80 14.91 -5.47
CA LEU A 239 0.04 14.95 -6.73
C LEU A 239 -0.91 16.15 -6.80
N GLY A 240 -1.03 16.94 -5.72
CA GLY A 240 -1.86 18.14 -5.66
C GLY A 240 -3.35 17.85 -5.81
N VAL A 241 -3.83 16.76 -5.18
CA VAL A 241 -5.24 16.36 -5.15
C VAL A 241 -5.68 16.20 -3.70
N THR A 242 -6.91 16.63 -3.41
CA THR A 242 -7.57 16.38 -2.13
C THR A 242 -8.81 15.53 -2.40
N ALA A 243 -8.78 14.27 -2.00
CA ALA A 243 -9.90 13.36 -2.20
C ALA A 243 -11.08 13.70 -1.28
N ASP A 244 -12.29 13.24 -1.67
CA ASP A 244 -13.49 13.36 -0.83
C ASP A 244 -13.43 12.42 0.38
N ILE A 245 -12.88 11.22 0.19
CA ILE A 245 -12.66 10.24 1.25
C ILE A 245 -11.25 9.67 1.09
N THR A 246 -10.51 9.56 2.18
CA THR A 246 -9.18 8.94 2.19
C THR A 246 -9.18 7.69 3.08
N CYS A 247 -8.64 6.59 2.56
CA CYS A 247 -8.41 5.35 3.30
C CYS A 247 -6.95 5.21 3.68
N LEU A 248 -6.66 4.83 4.92
CA LEU A 248 -5.33 4.67 5.48
C LEU A 248 -5.15 3.28 6.10
N GLY A 249 -3.92 2.83 6.19
CA GLY A 249 -3.53 1.59 6.84
C GLY A 249 -2.02 1.53 7.04
N LYS A 250 -1.48 0.34 7.21
CA LYS A 250 -0.02 0.09 7.24
C LYS A 250 0.75 1.05 8.17
N VAL A 251 1.34 2.14 7.63
CA VAL A 251 2.19 3.09 8.39
C VAL A 251 1.44 3.73 9.56
N VAL A 252 0.14 4.02 9.42
CA VAL A 252 -0.67 4.64 10.48
C VAL A 252 -0.69 3.81 11.77
N GLY A 253 -0.55 2.49 11.67
CA GLY A 253 -0.48 1.57 12.81
C GLY A 253 0.93 1.35 13.37
N GLY A 254 1.98 1.82 12.66
CA GLY A 254 3.37 1.63 13.10
C GLY A 254 3.78 0.17 13.27
N GLY A 255 3.20 -0.74 12.48
CA GLY A 255 3.42 -2.18 12.54
C GLY A 255 2.32 -2.96 13.29
N PHE A 256 1.34 -2.28 13.87
CA PHE A 256 0.15 -2.89 14.48
C PHE A 256 -1.07 -2.83 13.54
N PRO A 257 -2.06 -3.73 13.74
CA PRO A 257 -3.28 -3.75 12.96
C PRO A 257 -4.10 -2.47 13.17
N VAL A 258 -4.04 -1.56 12.21
CA VAL A 258 -4.82 -0.31 12.16
C VAL A 258 -5.14 -0.01 10.70
N GLY A 259 -6.39 0.35 10.46
CA GLY A 259 -6.84 1.08 9.30
C GLY A 259 -7.58 2.33 9.75
N ALA A 260 -7.83 3.24 8.82
CA ALA A 260 -8.65 4.41 9.07
C ALA A 260 -9.30 4.88 7.76
N TYR A 261 -10.45 5.51 7.87
CA TYR A 261 -11.05 6.26 6.79
C TYR A 261 -11.57 7.59 7.33
N GLY A 262 -11.48 8.63 6.52
CA GLY A 262 -11.91 9.95 6.92
C GLY A 262 -12.26 10.82 5.74
N ALA A 263 -12.99 11.88 6.02
CA ALA A 263 -13.52 12.83 5.07
C ALA A 263 -13.89 14.15 5.76
N ARG A 264 -14.39 15.11 4.99
CA ARG A 264 -15.00 16.32 5.54
C ARG A 264 -16.23 16.02 6.42
N ASN A 265 -16.58 16.94 7.31
CA ASN A 265 -17.62 16.76 8.33
C ASN A 265 -18.94 16.22 7.77
N GLU A 266 -19.48 16.82 6.73
CA GLU A 266 -20.79 16.47 6.15
C GLU A 266 -20.88 15.03 5.65
N ILE A 267 -19.77 14.43 5.24
CA ILE A 267 -19.69 13.03 4.84
C ILE A 267 -19.58 12.16 6.09
N MET A 268 -18.66 12.49 7.02
CA MET A 268 -18.41 11.67 8.20
C MET A 268 -19.53 11.66 9.22
N GLU A 269 -20.39 12.68 9.25
CA GLU A 269 -21.57 12.74 10.12
C GLU A 269 -22.66 11.72 9.78
N LEU A 270 -22.59 11.08 8.62
CA LEU A 270 -23.45 9.93 8.29
C LEU A 270 -23.08 8.66 9.07
N VAL A 271 -21.87 8.60 9.64
CA VAL A 271 -21.40 7.42 10.39
C VAL A 271 -22.02 7.40 11.79
N SER A 272 -22.58 6.25 12.20
CA SER A 272 -23.11 6.04 13.56
C SER A 272 -22.01 6.33 14.62
N PRO A 273 -22.31 7.00 15.75
CA PRO A 273 -23.65 7.32 16.27
C PRO A 273 -24.25 8.65 15.78
N LEU A 274 -23.54 9.45 14.97
CA LEU A 274 -24.06 10.73 14.49
C LEU A 274 -25.13 10.53 13.39
N GLY A 275 -24.91 9.60 12.48
CA GLY A 275 -25.81 9.24 11.41
C GLY A 275 -26.20 7.76 11.40
N ALA A 276 -26.86 7.32 10.34
CA ALA A 276 -27.41 5.97 10.24
C ALA A 276 -26.48 4.92 9.63
N MET A 277 -25.31 5.33 9.07
CA MET A 277 -24.37 4.39 8.48
C MET A 277 -23.64 3.59 9.57
N TYR A 278 -23.97 2.31 9.69
CA TYR A 278 -23.37 1.44 10.71
C TYR A 278 -21.97 0.98 10.35
N GLN A 279 -21.04 1.15 11.31
CA GLN A 279 -19.71 0.56 11.32
C GLN A 279 -19.29 0.33 12.77
N ALA A 280 -18.74 -0.83 13.08
CA ALA A 280 -18.25 -1.19 14.41
C ALA A 280 -17.03 -2.12 14.30
N GLY A 281 -16.22 -2.14 15.36
CA GLY A 281 -15.08 -3.05 15.49
C GLY A 281 -14.64 -3.15 16.95
N THR A 282 -14.71 -4.35 17.52
CA THR A 282 -14.38 -4.61 18.93
C THR A 282 -12.99 -4.10 19.33
N LEU A 283 -12.00 -4.25 18.43
CA LEU A 283 -10.61 -3.86 18.68
C LEU A 283 -10.19 -2.58 17.96
N SER A 284 -11.12 -1.90 17.30
CA SER A 284 -10.86 -0.58 16.69
C SER A 284 -10.48 0.43 17.77
N GLY A 285 -9.43 1.20 17.54
CA GLY A 285 -8.90 2.10 18.56
C GLY A 285 -8.09 1.40 19.66
N ASN A 286 -7.63 0.17 19.46
CA ASN A 286 -6.81 -0.57 20.43
C ASN A 286 -5.68 0.31 20.98
N PRO A 287 -5.55 0.48 22.33
CA PRO A 287 -4.64 1.47 22.94
C PRO A 287 -3.17 1.22 22.60
N ILE A 288 -2.76 -0.04 22.40
CA ILE A 288 -1.38 -0.37 22.03
C ILE A 288 -1.12 0.00 20.58
N ALA A 289 -2.07 -0.30 19.68
CA ALA A 289 -2.01 0.06 18.28
C ALA A 289 -2.01 1.60 18.09
N MET A 290 -2.85 2.31 18.82
CA MET A 290 -2.86 3.79 18.85
C MET A 290 -1.53 4.36 19.35
N ALA A 291 -0.98 3.83 20.44
CA ALA A 291 0.33 4.27 20.97
C ALA A 291 1.48 4.04 19.97
N SER A 292 1.45 2.93 19.24
CA SER A 292 2.40 2.63 18.16
C SER A 292 2.27 3.62 17.01
N GLY A 293 1.04 3.86 16.53
CA GLY A 293 0.74 4.83 15.48
C GLY A 293 1.20 6.24 15.83
N ILE A 294 0.80 6.76 16.99
CA ILE A 294 1.21 8.09 17.48
C ILE A 294 2.73 8.22 17.50
N ALA A 295 3.44 7.25 18.08
CA ALA A 295 4.89 7.30 18.20
C ALA A 295 5.56 7.25 16.81
N THR A 296 5.02 6.47 15.89
CA THR A 296 5.50 6.35 14.52
C THR A 296 5.30 7.66 13.75
N LEU A 297 4.09 8.23 13.74
CA LEU A 297 3.80 9.46 13.00
C LEU A 297 4.56 10.66 13.56
N ARG A 298 4.64 10.81 14.90
CA ARG A 298 5.44 11.86 15.52
C ARG A 298 6.92 11.76 15.16
N GLU A 299 7.46 10.55 15.17
CA GLU A 299 8.86 10.35 14.83
C GLU A 299 9.11 10.56 13.34
N LEU A 300 8.20 10.14 12.47
CA LEU A 300 8.26 10.38 11.03
C LEU A 300 8.20 11.90 10.71
N LYS A 301 7.28 12.64 11.34
CA LYS A 301 7.19 14.10 11.22
C LYS A 301 8.49 14.78 11.68
N ARG A 302 9.09 14.32 12.78
CA ARG A 302 10.35 14.85 13.32
C ARG A 302 11.56 14.55 12.42
N GLN A 303 11.68 13.32 11.89
CA GLN A 303 12.82 12.92 11.04
C GLN A 303 12.71 13.50 9.65
N ASN A 304 11.50 13.61 9.11
CA ASN A 304 11.21 14.03 7.74
C ASN A 304 12.11 13.35 6.68
N PRO A 305 12.09 12.01 6.57
CA PRO A 305 13.10 11.25 5.82
C PRO A 305 12.87 11.25 4.30
N TYR A 306 11.88 11.97 3.79
CA TYR A 306 11.41 11.85 2.41
C TYR A 306 12.48 12.24 1.38
N ALA A 307 13.25 13.30 1.63
CA ALA A 307 14.35 13.68 0.74
C ALA A 307 15.47 12.62 0.68
N GLU A 308 15.69 11.92 1.78
CA GLU A 308 16.65 10.81 1.82
C GLU A 308 16.12 9.58 1.09
N PHE A 309 14.83 9.28 1.20
CA PHE A 309 14.18 8.22 0.40
C PHE A 309 14.32 8.47 -1.11
N GLU A 310 14.16 9.73 -1.55
CA GLU A 310 14.37 10.09 -2.96
C GLU A 310 15.79 9.77 -3.42
N LYS A 311 16.82 10.17 -2.62
CA LYS A 311 18.24 9.91 -2.95
C LYS A 311 18.54 8.41 -2.98
N ILE A 312 18.10 7.66 -1.96
CA ILE A 312 18.34 6.22 -1.90
C ILE A 312 17.61 5.51 -3.04
N GLY A 313 16.35 5.89 -3.30
CA GLY A 313 15.54 5.33 -4.37
C GLY A 313 16.16 5.54 -5.75
N GLU A 314 16.66 6.76 -6.06
CA GLU A 314 17.35 7.04 -7.32
C GLU A 314 18.64 6.24 -7.44
N ARG A 315 19.45 6.19 -6.40
CA ARG A 315 20.69 5.42 -6.36
C ARG A 315 20.46 3.91 -6.64
N LEU A 316 19.43 3.32 -6.04
CA LEU A 316 19.08 1.92 -6.29
C LEU A 316 18.53 1.72 -7.71
N LYS A 317 17.72 2.65 -8.23
CA LYS A 317 17.26 2.63 -9.62
C LYS A 317 18.43 2.65 -10.60
N ASP A 318 19.37 3.59 -10.42
CA ASP A 318 20.56 3.70 -11.26
C ASP A 318 21.40 2.42 -11.20
N THR A 319 21.56 1.84 -9.99
CA THR A 319 22.24 0.56 -9.81
C THR A 319 21.58 -0.56 -10.61
N MET A 320 20.24 -0.68 -10.55
CA MET A 320 19.48 -1.69 -11.28
C MET A 320 19.63 -1.51 -12.79
N LEU A 321 19.47 -0.28 -13.29
CA LEU A 321 19.59 0.04 -14.72
C LEU A 321 21.00 -0.19 -15.26
N ASN A 322 22.03 0.23 -14.51
CA ASN A 322 23.43 0.02 -14.89
C ASN A 322 23.80 -1.47 -14.90
N ALA A 323 23.34 -2.23 -13.89
CA ALA A 323 23.56 -3.67 -13.85
C ALA A 323 22.83 -4.40 -14.98
N ALA A 324 21.60 -4.02 -15.31
CA ALA A 324 20.83 -4.56 -16.42
C ALA A 324 21.51 -4.27 -17.77
N LYS A 325 21.91 -3.01 -18.00
CA LYS A 325 22.66 -2.60 -19.21
C LYS A 325 23.92 -3.39 -19.41
N LYS A 326 24.71 -3.58 -18.34
CA LYS A 326 25.97 -4.36 -18.39
C LYS A 326 25.74 -5.82 -18.79
N ASN A 327 24.59 -6.38 -18.48
CA ASN A 327 24.21 -7.77 -18.75
C ASN A 327 23.22 -7.93 -19.90
N HIS A 328 22.98 -6.87 -20.70
CA HIS A 328 22.06 -6.88 -21.86
C HIS A 328 20.63 -7.33 -21.50
N ILE A 329 20.11 -6.90 -20.34
CA ILE A 329 18.78 -7.21 -19.85
C ILE A 329 17.87 -6.00 -20.08
N ASP A 330 16.73 -6.23 -20.70
CA ASP A 330 15.64 -5.23 -20.78
C ASP A 330 15.03 -5.05 -19.39
N LEU A 331 15.09 -3.82 -18.87
CA LEU A 331 14.61 -3.48 -17.54
C LEU A 331 14.01 -2.08 -17.52
N VAL A 332 12.82 -1.96 -16.97
CA VAL A 332 12.19 -0.70 -16.57
C VAL A 332 12.17 -0.63 -15.05
N VAL A 333 12.46 0.52 -14.46
CA VAL A 333 12.42 0.71 -13.00
C VAL A 333 11.54 1.91 -12.70
N ASN A 334 10.38 1.67 -12.08
CA ASN A 334 9.51 2.69 -11.57
C ASN A 334 9.78 2.94 -10.09
N ARG A 335 9.67 4.20 -9.66
CA ARG A 335 9.78 4.57 -8.25
C ARG A 335 8.90 5.77 -7.90
N PHE A 336 8.48 5.87 -6.64
CA PHE A 336 7.79 7.01 -6.08
C PHE A 336 8.05 7.10 -4.57
N GLY A 337 8.71 8.17 -4.13
CA GLY A 337 9.10 8.32 -2.73
C GLY A 337 9.94 7.14 -2.23
N SER A 338 9.45 6.46 -1.21
CA SER A 338 10.09 5.29 -0.60
C SER A 338 9.67 3.94 -1.21
N MET A 339 9.10 3.95 -2.41
CA MET A 339 8.69 2.76 -3.15
C MET A 339 9.44 2.65 -4.47
N ILE A 340 9.91 1.44 -4.82
CA ILE A 340 10.63 1.16 -6.06
C ILE A 340 10.27 -0.24 -6.55
N ASN A 341 10.22 -0.45 -7.86
CA ASN A 341 10.04 -1.77 -8.45
C ASN A 341 10.75 -1.91 -9.80
N PRO A 342 11.59 -2.94 -10.01
CA PRO A 342 12.13 -3.30 -11.31
C PRO A 342 11.12 -4.18 -12.07
N PHE A 343 10.98 -3.93 -13.37
CA PHE A 343 10.15 -4.72 -14.30
C PHE A 343 11.05 -5.27 -15.40
N PHE A 344 11.11 -6.60 -15.55
CA PHE A 344 11.89 -7.27 -16.59
C PHE A 344 11.17 -7.22 -17.93
N THR A 345 11.11 -6.04 -18.52
CA THR A 345 10.46 -5.75 -19.81
C THR A 345 11.12 -4.56 -20.49
N LYS A 346 10.95 -4.43 -21.80
CA LYS A 346 11.33 -3.23 -22.58
C LYS A 346 10.18 -2.22 -22.69
N THR A 347 8.95 -2.62 -22.30
CA THR A 347 7.76 -1.79 -22.40
C THR A 347 7.70 -0.85 -21.20
N GLU A 348 7.45 0.44 -21.44
CA GLU A 348 7.18 1.39 -20.34
C GLU A 348 5.96 0.90 -19.54
N VAL A 349 6.08 0.89 -18.21
CA VAL A 349 5.03 0.35 -17.33
C VAL A 349 4.22 1.50 -16.76
N VAL A 350 3.03 1.66 -17.31
CA VAL A 350 2.10 2.77 -17.01
C VAL A 350 0.71 2.31 -16.56
N ASP A 351 0.41 1.02 -16.67
CA ASP A 351 -0.84 0.40 -16.27
C ASP A 351 -0.65 -1.09 -15.94
N PHE A 352 -1.73 -1.77 -15.58
CA PHE A 352 -1.69 -3.19 -15.26
C PHE A 352 -1.32 -4.07 -16.48
N LYS A 353 -1.82 -3.73 -17.68
CA LYS A 353 -1.54 -4.47 -18.91
C LYS A 353 -0.07 -4.41 -19.26
N THR A 354 0.55 -3.23 -19.16
CA THR A 354 1.98 -3.06 -19.41
C THR A 354 2.82 -3.69 -18.31
N ALA A 355 2.38 -3.66 -17.03
CA ALA A 355 3.05 -4.38 -15.95
C ALA A 355 3.10 -5.90 -16.21
N GLN A 356 2.02 -6.48 -16.76
CA GLN A 356 1.95 -7.91 -17.08
C GLN A 356 2.88 -8.35 -18.23
N THR A 357 3.50 -7.42 -18.97
CA THR A 357 4.54 -7.76 -19.98
C THR A 357 5.86 -8.19 -19.34
N SER A 358 5.99 -8.09 -18.05
CA SER A 358 7.21 -8.44 -17.30
C SER A 358 7.48 -9.94 -17.30
N ASP A 359 8.74 -10.31 -17.53
CA ASP A 359 9.21 -11.69 -17.44
C ASP A 359 9.33 -12.11 -15.96
N THR A 360 8.30 -12.78 -15.45
CA THR A 360 8.24 -13.25 -14.07
C THR A 360 9.24 -14.37 -13.77
N LYS A 361 9.75 -15.10 -14.78
CA LYS A 361 10.80 -16.10 -14.60
C LYS A 361 12.14 -15.43 -14.31
N LYS A 362 12.49 -14.38 -15.05
CA LYS A 362 13.65 -13.54 -14.78
C LYS A 362 13.58 -12.92 -13.38
N PHE A 363 12.39 -12.44 -12.98
CA PHE A 363 12.18 -11.94 -11.63
C PHE A 363 12.42 -13.04 -10.58
N GLY A 364 11.98 -14.27 -10.80
CA GLY A 364 12.25 -15.40 -9.88
C GLY A 364 13.74 -15.67 -9.69
N ILE A 365 14.54 -15.67 -10.77
CA ILE A 365 16.00 -15.82 -10.70
C ILE A 365 16.61 -14.65 -9.91
N PHE A 366 16.23 -13.42 -10.24
CA PHE A 366 16.67 -12.20 -9.57
C PHE A 366 16.34 -12.23 -8.08
N PHE A 367 15.15 -12.63 -7.71
CA PHE A 367 14.70 -12.78 -6.32
C PHE A 367 15.60 -13.73 -5.53
N TRP A 368 15.81 -14.93 -6.02
CA TRP A 368 16.57 -15.94 -5.31
C TRP A 368 18.06 -15.59 -5.21
N GLU A 369 18.62 -14.94 -6.20
CA GLU A 369 20.00 -14.49 -6.14
C GLU A 369 20.17 -13.35 -5.13
N LEU A 370 19.21 -12.44 -5.01
CA LEU A 370 19.21 -11.43 -3.94
C LEU A 370 19.12 -12.08 -2.55
N ILE A 371 18.27 -13.09 -2.37
CA ILE A 371 18.19 -13.85 -1.12
C ILE A 371 19.53 -14.46 -0.76
N LYS A 372 20.21 -15.15 -1.68
CA LYS A 372 21.56 -15.72 -1.48
C LYS A 372 22.57 -14.67 -1.03
N ASN A 373 22.45 -13.45 -1.53
CA ASN A 373 23.32 -12.33 -1.19
C ASN A 373 22.83 -11.53 0.03
N GLY A 374 21.82 -12.04 0.77
CA GLY A 374 21.34 -11.47 2.02
C GLY A 374 20.53 -10.18 1.84
N VAL A 375 19.69 -10.12 0.80
CA VAL A 375 18.69 -9.08 0.55
C VAL A 375 17.34 -9.73 0.39
N PHE A 376 16.35 -9.29 1.17
CA PHE A 376 14.99 -9.80 1.14
C PHE A 376 14.03 -8.78 0.53
N LEU A 377 13.37 -9.17 -0.54
CA LEU A 377 12.38 -8.37 -1.27
C LEU A 377 11.03 -9.11 -1.33
N PRO A 378 9.94 -8.43 -1.72
CA PRO A 378 8.65 -9.10 -1.90
C PRO A 378 8.75 -10.22 -2.95
N PRO A 379 8.21 -11.42 -2.67
CA PRO A 379 8.31 -12.58 -3.56
C PRO A 379 7.28 -12.52 -4.71
N SER A 380 7.18 -11.39 -5.37
CA SER A 380 6.31 -11.16 -6.54
C SER A 380 6.81 -9.98 -7.35
N GLN A 381 6.80 -10.13 -8.68
CA GLN A 381 7.09 -9.06 -9.66
C GLN A 381 6.18 -7.83 -9.45
N PHE A 382 4.96 -8.03 -8.97
CA PHE A 382 3.94 -6.99 -8.86
C PHE A 382 3.88 -6.33 -7.47
N GLU A 383 4.75 -6.72 -6.55
CA GLU A 383 4.85 -6.11 -5.22
C GLU A 383 5.97 -5.08 -5.16
N SER A 384 5.68 -3.93 -4.56
CA SER A 384 6.66 -2.86 -4.38
C SER A 384 7.73 -3.20 -3.35
N TRP A 385 8.98 -2.81 -3.60
CA TRP A 385 10.01 -2.73 -2.58
C TRP A 385 9.82 -1.45 -1.77
N PHE A 386 10.16 -1.49 -0.51
CA PHE A 386 9.99 -0.37 0.41
C PHE A 386 11.32 0.05 1.03
N LEU A 387 11.52 1.37 1.16
CA LEU A 387 12.65 1.95 1.89
C LEU A 387 12.23 2.29 3.32
N SER A 388 13.18 2.24 4.25
CA SER A 388 12.99 2.69 5.63
C SER A 388 14.07 3.68 6.04
N SER A 389 13.76 4.54 7.01
CA SER A 389 14.75 5.47 7.58
C SER A 389 15.86 4.77 8.39
N ALA A 390 15.79 3.46 8.51
CA ALA A 390 16.83 2.64 9.16
C ALA A 390 17.87 2.08 8.18
N LEU A 391 17.74 2.30 6.86
CA LEU A 391 18.73 1.87 5.88
C LEU A 391 20.06 2.58 6.14
N SER A 392 21.10 1.80 6.39
CA SER A 392 22.48 2.31 6.54
C SER A 392 23.22 2.27 5.22
N GLU A 393 24.26 3.08 5.10
CA GLU A 393 25.13 3.08 3.91
C GLU A 393 25.74 1.68 3.64
N GLU A 394 26.04 0.92 4.70
CA GLU A 394 26.51 -0.47 4.58
C GLU A 394 25.43 -1.38 3.97
N ALA A 395 24.17 -1.25 4.42
CA ALA A 395 23.06 -2.02 3.87
C ALA A 395 22.80 -1.67 2.41
N ILE A 396 22.89 -0.39 2.04
CA ILE A 396 22.73 0.08 0.66
C ILE A 396 23.84 -0.50 -0.22
N LYS A 397 25.12 -0.39 0.17
CA LYS A 397 26.26 -0.96 -0.57
C LYS A 397 26.16 -2.49 -0.72
N LYS A 398 25.69 -3.18 0.33
CA LYS A 398 25.42 -4.63 0.25
C LYS A 398 24.36 -4.92 -0.80
N THR A 399 23.27 -4.13 -0.82
CA THR A 399 22.18 -4.29 -1.78
C THR A 399 22.63 -4.03 -3.20
N GLU A 400 23.45 -3.00 -3.44
CA GLU A 400 24.02 -2.70 -4.76
C GLU A 400 24.86 -3.88 -5.30
N LYS A 401 25.74 -4.44 -4.47
CA LYS A 401 26.52 -5.63 -4.85
C LYS A 401 25.62 -6.83 -5.18
N ALA A 402 24.58 -7.05 -4.37
CA ALA A 402 23.60 -8.12 -4.59
C ALA A 402 22.83 -7.94 -5.90
N ILE A 403 22.45 -6.70 -6.25
CA ILE A 403 21.77 -6.37 -7.52
C ILE A 403 22.67 -6.72 -8.72
N TYR A 404 23.97 -6.37 -8.69
CA TYR A 404 24.89 -6.74 -9.78
C TYR A 404 25.04 -8.25 -9.93
N ALA A 405 25.15 -8.99 -8.81
CA ALA A 405 25.21 -10.45 -8.84
C ALA A 405 23.91 -11.07 -9.39
N ALA A 406 22.77 -10.55 -8.97
CA ALA A 406 21.45 -11.02 -9.40
C ALA A 406 21.22 -10.74 -10.90
N MET A 407 21.58 -9.58 -11.42
CA MET A 407 21.48 -9.28 -12.85
C MET A 407 22.38 -10.18 -13.70
N LYS A 408 23.59 -10.49 -13.21
CA LYS A 408 24.46 -11.46 -13.88
C LYS A 408 23.83 -12.85 -13.95
N ALA A 409 23.19 -13.31 -12.87
CA ALA A 409 22.52 -14.60 -12.84
C ALA A 409 21.28 -14.66 -13.76
N VAL A 410 20.58 -13.53 -13.96
CA VAL A 410 19.45 -13.42 -14.90
C VAL A 410 19.89 -13.52 -16.36
N ALA A 411 21.10 -13.09 -16.66
CA ALA A 411 21.66 -13.15 -18.04
C ALA A 411 22.11 -14.57 -18.45
N GLY A 412 22.28 -15.50 -17.51
CA GLY A 412 22.76 -16.88 -17.72
C GLY A 412 24.21 -16.98 -17.35
#